data_f2e204d1cca2d0d4e71e9cdfa21526d6
#
_entry.id   f2e204d1cca2d0d4e71e9cdfa21526d6
#
_cell.length_a   1.000
_cell.length_b   1.000
_cell.length_c   1.000
_cell.angle_alpha   90.00
_cell.angle_beta   90.00
_cell.angle_gamma   90.00
#
_symmetry.space_group_name_H-M   'P 1'
#
loop_
_entity.id
_entity.type
_entity.pdbx_description
1 polymer ?
#
loop_
_entity_poly.entity_id
_entity_poly.type
_entity_poly.pdbx_seq_one_letter_code
_entity_poly.pdbx_strand_id
1 'polypeptide(L)'
;MKDAMRGESSLAGLRLTALIALVTGAIGSLGLWIHAAQHPPPLIIALFVIWVLSPFMVLGIGHRVAKCWAPATQAALYLVTLLVTLASIAIYADDGVARRTARPAFVYVAVPPAAWFLTAGAIGLGAWIAKKKQKV
;
A
#
# COMPACT_ATOMS: atom_id res chain seq x y z
N MET A 1 3.41 15.30 -29.27
CA MET A 1 3.33 13.84 -29.46
C MET A 1 4.36 13.07 -28.67
N LYS A 2 5.63 13.44 -28.68
CA LYS A 2 6.69 12.81 -27.88
C LYS A 2 6.46 12.93 -26.35
N ASP A 3 5.92 14.04 -25.87
CA ASP A 3 5.67 14.28 -24.45
C ASP A 3 4.50 13.46 -23.92
N ALA A 4 3.45 13.24 -24.70
CA ALA A 4 2.33 12.38 -24.34
C ALA A 4 2.78 10.90 -24.24
N MET A 5 3.56 10.42 -25.22
CA MET A 5 4.12 9.06 -25.19
C MET A 5 5.10 8.85 -24.02
N ARG A 6 5.85 9.89 -23.66
CA ARG A 6 6.75 9.87 -22.52
C ARG A 6 5.99 9.83 -21.19
N GLY A 7 4.86 10.53 -21.11
CA GLY A 7 3.98 10.48 -19.95
C GLY A 7 3.32 9.11 -19.76
N GLU A 8 2.85 8.50 -20.84
CA GLU A 8 2.25 7.15 -20.80
C GLU A 8 3.26 6.07 -20.40
N SER A 9 4.48 6.11 -20.96
CA SER A 9 5.53 5.17 -20.59
C SER A 9 5.98 5.33 -19.13
N SER A 10 6.02 6.57 -18.63
CA SER A 10 6.33 6.86 -17.23
C SER A 10 5.26 6.33 -16.27
N LEU A 11 3.97 6.51 -16.60
CA LEU A 11 2.87 5.96 -15.82
C LEU A 11 2.84 4.44 -15.84
N ALA A 12 3.11 3.82 -16.98
CA ALA A 12 3.18 2.36 -17.08
C ALA A 12 4.34 1.79 -16.24
N GLY A 13 5.50 2.43 -16.26
CA GLY A 13 6.63 2.08 -15.41
C GLY A 13 6.32 2.24 -13.93
N LEU A 14 5.73 3.35 -13.54
CA LEU A 14 5.33 3.61 -12.16
C LEU A 14 4.28 2.59 -11.67
N ARG A 15 3.32 2.25 -12.52
CA ARG A 15 2.32 1.22 -12.23
C ARG A 15 2.95 -0.15 -12.01
N LEU A 16 3.85 -0.56 -12.89
CA LEU A 16 4.54 -1.84 -12.77
C LEU A 16 5.35 -1.91 -11.48
N THR A 17 6.11 -0.87 -11.18
CA THR A 17 6.88 -0.75 -9.93
C THR A 17 5.97 -0.81 -8.71
N ALA A 18 4.84 -0.11 -8.73
CA ALA A 18 3.87 -0.12 -7.64
C ALA A 18 3.23 -1.51 -7.45
N LEU A 19 2.91 -2.23 -8.52
CA LEU A 19 2.38 -3.59 -8.44
C LEU A 19 3.41 -4.59 -7.89
N ILE A 20 4.65 -4.51 -8.34
CA ILE A 20 5.75 -5.35 -7.82
C ILE A 20 5.95 -5.04 -6.33
N ALA A 21 5.99 -3.77 -5.95
CA ALA A 21 6.10 -3.34 -4.57
C ALA A 21 4.93 -3.85 -3.72
N LEU A 22 3.71 -3.78 -4.25
CA LEU A 22 2.49 -4.27 -3.58
C LEU A 22 2.60 -5.76 -3.24
N VAL A 23 2.96 -6.59 -4.22
CA VAL A 23 3.09 -8.05 -4.03
C VAL A 23 4.25 -8.37 -3.06
N THR A 24 5.41 -7.74 -3.26
CA THR A 24 6.57 -7.92 -2.39
C THR A 24 6.28 -7.46 -0.97
N GLY A 25 5.58 -6.34 -0.82
CA GLY A 25 5.17 -5.80 0.47
C GLY A 25 4.20 -6.71 1.21
N ALA A 26 3.21 -7.26 0.51
CA ALA A 26 2.25 -8.19 1.09
C ALA A 26 2.93 -9.46 1.60
N ILE A 27 3.78 -10.09 0.76
CA ILE A 27 4.53 -11.30 1.11
C ILE A 27 5.54 -11.01 2.23
N GLY A 28 6.29 -9.90 2.12
CA GLY A 28 7.29 -9.50 3.12
C GLY A 28 6.67 -9.19 4.47
N SER A 29 5.58 -8.44 4.52
CA SER A 29 4.87 -8.10 5.76
C SER A 29 4.32 -9.35 6.45
N LEU A 30 3.74 -10.27 5.68
CA LEU A 30 3.23 -11.53 6.19
C LEU A 30 4.35 -12.43 6.72
N GLY A 31 5.47 -12.53 5.97
CA GLY A 31 6.64 -13.31 6.38
C GLY A 31 7.27 -12.78 7.66
N LEU A 32 7.44 -11.45 7.76
CA LEU A 32 7.98 -10.81 8.97
C LEU A 32 7.06 -11.01 10.18
N TRP A 33 5.75 -10.91 9.98
CA TRP A 33 4.80 -11.14 11.05
C TRP A 33 4.81 -12.61 11.53
N ILE A 34 4.81 -13.58 10.62
CA ILE A 34 4.89 -15.02 10.97
C ILE A 34 6.19 -15.32 11.72
N HIS A 35 7.29 -14.68 11.31
CA HIS A 35 8.59 -14.83 11.99
C HIS A 35 8.58 -14.25 13.41
N ALA A 36 7.90 -13.13 13.61
CA ALA A 36 7.79 -12.46 14.91
C ALA A 36 6.81 -13.16 15.86
N ALA A 37 5.78 -13.80 15.31
CA ALA A 37 4.72 -14.46 16.08
C ALA A 37 5.17 -15.88 16.51
N GLN A 38 5.63 -16.03 17.74
CA GLN A 38 6.02 -17.32 18.29
C GLN A 38 4.78 -18.20 18.57
N HIS A 39 4.41 -19.07 17.62
CA HIS A 39 3.34 -20.08 17.74
C HIS A 39 1.96 -19.55 18.18
N PRO A 40 1.37 -18.58 17.46
CA PRO A 40 0.01 -18.11 17.78
C PRO A 40 -1.04 -19.17 17.40
N PRO A 41 -2.21 -19.17 18.08
CA PRO A 41 -3.32 -20.04 17.70
C PRO A 41 -3.77 -19.82 16.23
N PRO A 42 -4.21 -20.86 15.51
CA PRO A 42 -4.54 -20.78 14.09
C PRO A 42 -5.64 -19.74 13.77
N LEU A 43 -6.57 -19.51 14.68
CA LEU A 43 -7.60 -18.49 14.53
C LEU A 43 -7.00 -17.08 14.51
N ILE A 44 -6.04 -16.81 15.38
CA ILE A 44 -5.35 -15.52 15.43
C ILE A 44 -4.51 -15.32 14.17
N ILE A 45 -3.87 -16.38 13.68
CA ILE A 45 -3.12 -16.34 12.42
C ILE A 45 -4.05 -15.91 11.28
N ALA A 46 -5.22 -16.55 11.14
CA ALA A 46 -6.18 -16.23 10.09
C ALA A 46 -6.68 -14.78 10.15
N LEU A 47 -7.04 -14.31 11.35
CA LEU A 47 -7.50 -12.93 11.54
C LEU A 47 -6.41 -11.91 11.21
N PHE A 48 -5.18 -12.13 11.67
CA PHE A 48 -4.06 -11.23 11.39
C PHE A 48 -3.63 -11.25 9.92
N VAL A 49 -3.64 -12.41 9.26
CA VAL A 49 -3.39 -12.51 7.82
C VAL A 49 -4.37 -11.65 7.04
N ILE A 50 -5.66 -11.78 7.31
CA ILE A 50 -6.70 -10.95 6.66
C ILE A 50 -6.45 -9.47 6.98
N TRP A 51 -6.16 -9.13 8.22
CA TRP A 51 -5.95 -7.77 8.69
C TRP A 51 -4.73 -7.11 8.02
N VAL A 52 -3.59 -7.80 8.01
CA VAL A 52 -2.33 -7.30 7.40
C VAL A 52 -2.44 -7.20 5.89
N LEU A 53 -3.15 -8.13 5.24
CA LEU A 53 -3.33 -8.11 3.79
C LEU A 53 -4.41 -7.14 3.32
N SER A 54 -5.31 -6.69 4.21
CA SER A 54 -6.45 -5.84 3.82
C SER A 54 -6.05 -4.54 3.09
N PRO A 55 -5.04 -3.75 3.51
CA PRO A 55 -4.64 -2.56 2.76
C PRO A 55 -4.09 -2.90 1.38
N PHE A 56 -3.39 -4.02 1.24
CA PHE A 56 -2.86 -4.48 -0.04
C PHE A 56 -3.97 -4.94 -0.99
N MET A 57 -5.03 -5.56 -0.45
CA MET A 57 -6.22 -5.91 -1.24
C MET A 57 -6.95 -4.66 -1.73
N VAL A 58 -7.15 -3.67 -0.87
CA VAL A 58 -7.78 -2.39 -1.25
C VAL A 58 -6.97 -1.68 -2.33
N LEU A 59 -5.64 -1.64 -2.18
CA LEU A 59 -4.75 -1.07 -3.20
C LEU A 59 -4.80 -1.87 -4.50
N GLY A 60 -4.83 -3.19 -4.44
CA GLY A 60 -4.95 -4.07 -5.61
C GLY A 60 -6.26 -3.84 -6.39
N ILE A 61 -7.37 -3.70 -5.69
CA ILE A 61 -8.66 -3.35 -6.30
C ILE A 61 -8.59 -1.94 -6.90
N GLY A 62 -8.02 -0.98 -6.17
CA GLY A 62 -7.79 0.38 -6.64
C GLY A 62 -6.99 0.42 -7.94
N HIS A 63 -5.94 -0.41 -8.07
CA HIS A 63 -5.15 -0.52 -9.32
C HIS A 63 -5.98 -1.03 -10.50
N ARG A 64 -6.95 -1.91 -10.29
CA ARG A 64 -7.83 -2.39 -11.36
C ARG A 64 -8.80 -1.31 -11.82
N VAL A 65 -9.39 -0.57 -10.88
CA VAL A 65 -10.37 0.48 -11.17
C VAL A 65 -9.69 1.75 -11.71
N ALA A 66 -8.46 2.01 -11.29
CA ALA A 66 -7.70 3.22 -11.63
C ALA A 66 -7.43 3.40 -13.13
N LYS A 67 -7.54 2.35 -13.94
CA LYS A 67 -7.39 2.44 -15.40
C LYS A 67 -8.35 3.45 -16.05
N CYS A 68 -9.52 3.66 -15.44
CA CYS A 68 -10.55 4.59 -15.91
C CYS A 68 -10.43 5.98 -15.27
N TRP A 69 -9.44 6.21 -14.41
CA TRP A 69 -9.28 7.45 -13.66
C TRP A 69 -8.35 8.43 -14.38
N ALA A 70 -8.46 9.70 -14.00
CA ALA A 70 -7.55 10.72 -14.47
C ALA A 70 -6.09 10.39 -14.15
N PRO A 71 -5.11 10.75 -15.02
CA PRO A 71 -3.69 10.43 -14.80
C PRO A 71 -3.13 10.91 -13.46
N ALA A 72 -3.60 12.07 -12.96
CA ALA A 72 -3.19 12.59 -11.66
C ALA A 72 -3.64 11.69 -10.50
N THR A 73 -4.85 11.15 -10.59
CA THR A 73 -5.38 10.21 -9.58
C THR A 73 -4.65 8.87 -9.61
N GLN A 74 -4.32 8.39 -10.81
CA GLN A 74 -3.51 7.17 -10.98
C GLN A 74 -2.11 7.36 -10.38
N ALA A 75 -1.45 8.46 -10.67
CA ALA A 75 -0.13 8.77 -10.10
C ALA A 75 -0.17 8.84 -8.57
N ALA A 76 -1.19 9.48 -8.00
CA ALA A 76 -1.39 9.53 -6.54
C ALA A 76 -1.56 8.13 -5.93
N LEU A 77 -2.35 7.25 -6.57
CA LEU A 77 -2.53 5.88 -6.14
C LEU A 77 -1.22 5.09 -6.15
N TYR A 78 -0.44 5.22 -7.23
CA TYR A 78 0.83 4.51 -7.36
C TYR A 78 1.87 4.97 -6.34
N LEU A 79 1.96 6.28 -6.12
CA LEU A 79 2.85 6.86 -5.11
C LEU A 79 2.47 6.42 -3.69
N VAL A 80 1.18 6.46 -3.35
CA VAL A 80 0.73 6.01 -2.03
C VAL A 80 0.93 4.51 -1.85
N THR A 81 0.78 3.71 -2.90
CA THR A 81 1.10 2.28 -2.88
C THR A 81 2.56 2.05 -2.50
N LEU A 82 3.48 2.76 -3.14
CA LEU A 82 4.91 2.68 -2.83
C LEU A 82 5.21 3.12 -1.40
N LEU A 83 4.65 4.25 -0.96
CA LEU A 83 4.84 4.76 0.39
C LEU A 83 4.32 3.79 1.46
N VAL A 84 3.10 3.29 1.29
CA VAL A 84 2.48 2.33 2.22
C VAL A 84 3.29 1.04 2.27
N THR A 85 3.72 0.53 1.12
CA THR A 85 4.51 -0.70 1.03
C THR A 85 5.86 -0.56 1.72
N LEU A 86 6.60 0.51 1.40
CA LEU A 86 7.91 0.77 2.01
C LEU A 86 7.80 1.03 3.50
N ALA A 87 6.82 1.83 3.93
CA ALA A 87 6.58 2.12 5.34
C ALA A 87 6.20 0.83 6.10
N SER A 88 5.33 0.00 5.56
CA SER A 88 4.93 -1.28 6.17
C SER A 88 6.11 -2.22 6.34
N ILE A 89 6.92 -2.40 5.30
CA ILE A 89 8.12 -3.23 5.36
C ILE A 89 9.11 -2.67 6.39
N ALA A 90 9.36 -1.37 6.39
CA ALA A 90 10.30 -0.73 7.32
C ALA A 90 9.85 -0.91 8.79
N ILE A 91 8.56 -0.68 9.07
CA ILE A 91 8.00 -0.82 10.42
C ILE A 91 8.05 -2.28 10.88
N TYR A 92 7.65 -3.22 10.04
CA TYR A 92 7.64 -4.64 10.38
C TYR A 92 9.06 -5.21 10.49
N ALA A 93 10.00 -4.73 9.68
CA ALA A 93 11.40 -5.11 9.78
C ALA A 93 12.05 -4.58 11.06
N ASP A 94 11.79 -3.33 11.45
CA ASP A 94 12.28 -2.74 12.70
C ASP A 94 11.77 -3.52 13.91
N ASP A 95 10.48 -3.87 13.93
CA ASP A 95 9.88 -4.65 15.00
C ASP A 95 10.44 -6.08 15.05
N GLY A 96 10.59 -6.73 13.89
CA GLY A 96 11.12 -8.09 13.79
C GLY A 96 12.60 -8.24 14.16
N VAL A 97 13.43 -7.23 13.84
CA VAL A 97 14.88 -7.23 14.08
C VAL A 97 15.22 -6.71 15.48
N ALA A 98 14.56 -5.66 15.91
CA ALA A 98 14.89 -5.00 17.19
C ALA A 98 14.47 -5.79 18.44
N ARG A 99 13.70 -6.86 18.30
CA ARG A 99 13.19 -7.68 19.43
C ARG A 99 12.72 -6.83 20.62
N ARG A 100 12.06 -5.73 20.32
CA ARG A 100 11.54 -4.85 21.38
C ARG A 100 10.46 -5.59 22.16
N THR A 101 10.74 -5.90 23.38
CA THR A 101 9.88 -6.64 24.32
C THR A 101 8.60 -5.92 24.69
N ALA A 102 8.42 -4.66 24.28
CA ALA A 102 7.29 -3.83 24.63
C ALA A 102 6.37 -3.58 23.43
N ARG A 103 5.33 -4.37 23.30
CA ARG A 103 4.14 -4.16 22.47
C ARG A 103 4.27 -4.39 20.95
N PRO A 104 4.76 -5.55 20.47
CA PRO A 104 4.82 -5.83 19.03
C PRO A 104 3.43 -5.85 18.38
N ALA A 105 2.39 -6.28 19.10
CA ALA A 105 1.03 -6.38 18.56
C ALA A 105 0.42 -5.04 18.14
N PHE A 106 0.78 -3.94 18.80
CA PHE A 106 0.21 -2.61 18.50
C PHE A 106 0.61 -2.12 17.10
N VAL A 107 1.84 -2.36 16.69
CA VAL A 107 2.34 -1.95 15.36
C VAL A 107 1.54 -2.64 14.26
N TYR A 108 1.31 -3.93 14.37
CA TYR A 108 0.57 -4.71 13.38
C TYR A 108 -0.93 -4.35 13.33
N VAL A 109 -1.48 -3.85 14.42
CA VAL A 109 -2.87 -3.37 14.48
C VAL A 109 -3.00 -1.95 13.93
N ALA A 110 -2.01 -1.09 14.13
CA ALA A 110 -2.06 0.32 13.74
C ALA A 110 -1.75 0.58 12.26
N VAL A 111 -0.87 -0.22 11.65
CA VAL A 111 -0.44 -0.02 10.26
C VAL A 111 -1.58 -0.13 9.24
N PRO A 112 -2.47 -1.14 9.26
CA PRO A 112 -3.55 -1.23 8.29
C PRO A 112 -4.53 -0.04 8.31
N PRO A 113 -5.06 0.43 9.45
CA PRO A 113 -5.90 1.64 9.46
C PRO A 113 -5.17 2.87 8.93
N ALA A 114 -3.91 3.08 9.31
CA ALA A 114 -3.10 4.20 8.82
C ALA A 114 -2.96 4.13 7.28
N ALA A 115 -2.70 2.93 6.74
CA ALA A 115 -2.63 2.71 5.30
C ALA A 115 -3.97 3.01 4.60
N TRP A 116 -5.10 2.64 5.19
CA TRP A 116 -6.42 2.95 4.65
C TRP A 116 -6.69 4.45 4.58
N PHE A 117 -6.38 5.19 5.65
CA PHE A 117 -6.53 6.65 5.69
C PHE A 117 -5.63 7.34 4.65
N LEU A 118 -4.39 6.90 4.52
CA LEU A 118 -3.47 7.44 3.51
C LEU A 118 -3.96 7.16 2.09
N THR A 119 -4.43 5.94 1.83
CA THR A 119 -4.96 5.55 0.52
C THR A 119 -6.22 6.35 0.17
N ALA A 120 -7.17 6.43 1.09
CA ALA A 120 -8.40 7.21 0.89
C ALA A 120 -8.10 8.70 0.70
N GLY A 121 -7.19 9.26 1.48
CA GLY A 121 -6.76 10.66 1.35
C GLY A 121 -6.10 10.95 0.02
N ALA A 122 -5.21 10.07 -0.44
CA ALA A 122 -4.53 10.23 -1.73
C ALA A 122 -5.49 10.14 -2.91
N ILE A 123 -6.42 9.18 -2.88
CA ILE A 123 -7.45 9.03 -3.92
C ILE A 123 -8.37 10.27 -3.93
N GLY A 124 -8.82 10.72 -2.76
CA GLY A 124 -9.65 11.91 -2.62
C GLY A 124 -8.96 13.17 -3.13
N LEU A 125 -7.70 13.36 -2.77
CA LEU A 125 -6.89 14.49 -3.24
C LEU A 125 -6.66 14.44 -4.75
N GLY A 126 -6.32 13.28 -5.30
CA GLY A 126 -6.15 13.10 -6.73
C GLY A 126 -7.43 13.38 -7.51
N ALA A 127 -8.57 12.91 -7.03
CA ALA A 127 -9.88 13.17 -7.63
C ALA A 127 -10.26 14.68 -7.55
N TRP A 128 -9.95 15.35 -6.45
CA TRP A 128 -10.17 16.78 -6.29
C TRP A 128 -9.33 17.61 -7.26
N ILE A 129 -8.04 17.28 -7.40
CA ILE A 129 -7.14 17.94 -8.37
C ILE A 129 -7.64 17.74 -9.80
N ALA A 130 -8.08 16.52 -10.16
CA ALA A 130 -8.63 16.22 -11.48
C ALA A 130 -9.86 17.06 -11.79
N LYS A 131 -10.79 17.20 -10.84
CA LYS A 131 -11.98 18.06 -10.99
C LYS A 131 -11.63 19.53 -11.17
N LYS A 132 -10.62 20.02 -10.44
CA LYS A 132 -10.18 21.42 -10.55
C LYS A 132 -9.60 21.73 -11.92
N LYS A 133 -8.87 20.80 -12.53
CA LYS A 133 -8.33 20.96 -13.88
C LYS A 133 -9.42 20.99 -14.96
N GLN A 134 -10.53 20.27 -14.77
CA GLN A 134 -11.64 20.27 -15.73
C GLN A 134 -12.46 21.57 -15.73
N LYS A 135 -12.43 22.32 -14.63
CA LYS A 135 -13.15 23.61 -14.51
C LYS A 135 -12.39 24.81 -15.08
N VAL A 136 -11.17 24.64 -15.47
CA VAL A 136 -10.30 25.65 -16.09
C VAL A 136 -10.17 25.37 -17.57
#